data_2dfb1cf58da06e445edb3e9b4071bd2e
#
_entry.id   2dfb1cf58da06e445edb3e9b4071bd2e
#
_cell.length_a   1.000
_cell.length_b   1.000
_cell.length_c   1.000
_cell.angle_alpha   90.00
_cell.angle_beta   90.00
_cell.angle_gamma   90.00
#
_symmetry.space_group_name_H-M   'P 1'
#
loop_
_entity.id
_entity.type
_entity.pdbx_description
1 polymer ?
#
loop_
_entity_poly.entity_id
_entity_poly.type
_entity_poly.pdbx_seq_one_letter_code
_entity_poly.pdbx_strand_id
1 'polypeptide(L)'
;MACADIEEKTYSNKRHTSFYLSAGPVDGPVIIFLHGWPELSLSWRHQLPFFAGLGFHAIAPDMRGYGRSSVYEKHEDYRLEESVQDMLDLLDHLSVKQAVWIGHDWGCPVVWSIASHHPDRCYGVVNLCVPYGLERGLEFVIKYVDRNVYPVNDFPAGQWEYMRHYEENFEGATRPMDANPDTMLRAIFRCGSPEGQNQPAMTAYVRKQGWFGGLTEAPDVPRDDNIITQEELSIYVTYLRRNGFFGPNSWYMNHESNLDYSMKALNARRIDLPTLFLSARYDYTCETVTSRLAEPMRELCSDLTEQIIDAGHWIAQEKPVQVNRAITQWMFKALPELLTD
;
A
#
# COMPACT_ATOMS: atom_id res chain seq x y z
N MET A 1 19.32 19.01 -14.45
CA MET A 1 19.62 18.33 -13.17
C MET A 1 19.92 16.89 -13.51
N ALA A 2 21.04 16.32 -13.02
CA ALA A 2 21.27 14.88 -13.14
C ALA A 2 20.16 14.18 -12.34
N CYS A 3 19.55 13.14 -12.90
CA CYS A 3 18.59 12.29 -12.16
C CYS A 3 19.38 11.67 -11.00
N ALA A 4 18.88 11.75 -9.79
CA ALA A 4 19.54 11.12 -8.66
C ALA A 4 19.53 9.60 -8.88
N ASP A 5 20.72 8.98 -8.78
CA ASP A 5 20.86 7.54 -8.93
C ASP A 5 20.13 6.82 -7.79
N ILE A 6 19.42 5.76 -8.14
CA ILE A 6 18.77 4.88 -7.16
C ILE A 6 19.77 3.78 -6.80
N GLU A 7 20.10 3.68 -5.52
CA GLU A 7 20.99 2.66 -4.96
C GLU A 7 20.19 1.53 -4.35
N GLU A 8 20.71 0.30 -4.46
CA GLU A 8 20.18 -0.88 -3.80
C GLU A 8 20.92 -1.13 -2.51
N LYS A 9 20.17 -1.28 -1.41
CA LYS A 9 20.75 -1.48 -0.07
C LYS A 9 20.03 -2.62 0.66
N THR A 10 20.72 -3.19 1.65
CA THR A 10 20.19 -4.26 2.50
C THR A 10 20.60 -4.01 3.93
N TYR A 11 19.65 -4.12 4.84
CA TYR A 11 19.84 -4.14 6.29
C TYR A 11 19.34 -5.47 6.85
N SER A 12 20.09 -6.05 7.78
CA SER A 12 19.69 -7.28 8.46
C SER A 12 19.89 -7.17 9.96
N ASN A 13 18.90 -7.61 10.71
CA ASN A 13 19.03 -7.87 12.14
C ASN A 13 18.68 -9.34 12.45
N LYS A 14 18.53 -9.71 13.73
CA LYS A 14 18.19 -11.09 14.12
C LYS A 14 16.78 -11.51 13.72
N ARG A 15 15.89 -10.55 13.46
CA ARG A 15 14.46 -10.78 13.21
C ARG A 15 14.12 -10.73 11.73
N HIS A 16 14.71 -9.81 10.97
CA HIS A 16 14.30 -9.50 9.61
C HIS A 16 15.48 -8.99 8.76
N THR A 17 15.42 -9.25 7.48
CA THR A 17 16.25 -8.60 6.45
C THR A 17 15.35 -7.73 5.60
N SER A 18 15.63 -6.43 5.57
CA SER A 18 15.00 -5.46 4.69
C SER A 18 15.93 -5.14 3.52
N PHE A 19 15.49 -5.42 2.31
CA PHE A 19 16.05 -4.80 1.11
C PHE A 19 15.35 -3.47 0.88
N TYR A 20 16.05 -2.45 0.42
CA TYR A 20 15.45 -1.16 0.08
C TYR A 20 16.19 -0.44 -1.04
N LEU A 21 15.44 0.35 -1.79
CA LEU A 21 15.95 1.34 -2.71
C LEU A 21 16.18 2.65 -1.97
N SER A 22 17.27 3.33 -2.29
CA SER A 22 17.69 4.58 -1.64
C SER A 22 18.11 5.59 -2.70
N ALA A 23 17.69 6.84 -2.56
CA ALA A 23 18.10 7.93 -3.45
C ALA A 23 18.25 9.25 -2.68
N GLY A 24 19.18 10.08 -3.11
CA GLY A 24 19.42 11.42 -2.53
C GLY A 24 20.45 11.45 -1.39
N PRO A 25 20.64 12.63 -0.78
CA PRO A 25 21.66 12.84 0.23
C PRO A 25 21.33 12.08 1.51
N VAL A 26 22.29 11.33 2.05
CA VAL A 26 22.11 10.49 3.26
C VAL A 26 21.90 11.31 4.53
N ASP A 27 22.26 12.56 4.54
CA ASP A 27 22.07 13.55 5.62
C ASP A 27 20.82 14.42 5.44
N GLY A 28 20.08 14.23 4.34
CA GLY A 28 18.80 14.89 4.12
C GLY A 28 17.67 14.36 5.00
N PRO A 29 16.56 15.12 5.13
CA PRO A 29 15.37 14.64 5.81
C PRO A 29 14.89 13.32 5.18
N VAL A 30 14.53 12.33 6.01
CA VAL A 30 14.15 11.01 5.52
C VAL A 30 12.67 10.99 5.13
N ILE A 31 12.40 10.45 3.95
CA ILE A 31 11.06 10.12 3.44
C ILE A 31 11.02 8.66 3.03
N ILE A 32 10.05 7.89 3.56
CA ILE A 32 9.97 6.44 3.38
C ILE A 32 8.65 6.07 2.67
N PHE A 33 8.76 5.30 1.60
CA PHE A 33 7.66 4.90 0.73
C PHE A 33 7.37 3.41 0.89
N LEU A 34 6.19 3.06 1.40
CA LEU A 34 5.76 1.69 1.65
C LEU A 34 4.77 1.23 0.59
N HIS A 35 5.14 0.20 -0.15
CA HIS A 35 4.29 -0.42 -1.17
C HIS A 35 3.29 -1.40 -0.56
N GLY A 36 2.32 -1.84 -1.36
CA GLY A 36 1.32 -2.82 -0.98
C GLY A 36 1.34 -4.09 -1.83
N TRP A 37 0.19 -4.73 -1.97
CA TRP A 37 0.00 -5.96 -2.72
C TRP A 37 -0.34 -5.69 -4.19
N PRO A 38 0.23 -6.42 -5.15
CA PRO A 38 1.39 -7.31 -5.08
C PRO A 38 2.64 -6.61 -5.61
N GLU A 39 3.03 -5.54 -4.96
CA GLU A 39 4.05 -4.61 -5.44
C GLU A 39 5.46 -4.95 -4.93
N LEU A 40 6.41 -4.06 -5.24
CA LEU A 40 7.80 -4.02 -4.76
C LEU A 40 8.18 -2.57 -4.50
N SER A 41 9.34 -2.34 -3.86
CA SER A 41 9.96 -1.01 -3.75
C SER A 41 10.04 -0.26 -5.08
N LEU A 42 10.13 -1.00 -6.20
CA LEU A 42 10.15 -0.47 -7.57
C LEU A 42 8.89 0.33 -7.94
N SER A 43 7.76 0.13 -7.27
CA SER A 43 6.54 0.94 -7.47
C SER A 43 6.80 2.42 -7.26
N TRP A 44 7.80 2.78 -6.45
CA TRP A 44 8.16 4.15 -6.10
C TRP A 44 9.27 4.76 -6.97
N ARG A 45 9.60 4.13 -8.11
CA ARG A 45 10.66 4.56 -9.05
C ARG A 45 10.53 5.98 -9.57
N HIS A 46 9.30 6.53 -9.59
CA HIS A 46 9.04 7.90 -10.01
C HIS A 46 9.09 8.90 -8.85
N GLN A 47 8.88 8.45 -7.63
CA GLN A 47 8.92 9.25 -6.42
C GLN A 47 10.34 9.40 -5.90
N LEU A 48 11.09 8.30 -5.84
CA LEU A 48 12.46 8.29 -5.28
C LEU A 48 13.38 9.36 -5.89
N PRO A 49 13.60 9.43 -7.22
CA PRO A 49 14.49 10.43 -7.80
C PRO A 49 13.92 11.84 -7.70
N PHE A 50 12.59 11.98 -7.67
CA PHE A 50 11.95 13.27 -7.53
C PHE A 50 12.21 13.90 -6.15
N PHE A 51 11.96 13.15 -5.07
CA PHE A 51 12.17 13.65 -3.71
C PHE A 51 13.66 13.74 -3.36
N ALA A 52 14.49 12.85 -3.90
CA ALA A 52 15.95 13.00 -3.84
C ALA A 52 16.43 14.32 -4.45
N GLY A 53 15.84 14.72 -5.59
CA GLY A 53 16.11 16.01 -6.23
C GLY A 53 15.65 17.24 -5.43
N LEU A 54 14.77 17.05 -4.44
CA LEU A 54 14.37 18.07 -3.46
C LEU A 54 15.21 18.06 -2.18
N GLY A 55 16.26 17.24 -2.11
CA GLY A 55 17.17 17.17 -0.96
C GLY A 55 16.78 16.14 0.10
N PHE A 56 15.74 15.31 -0.13
CA PHE A 56 15.37 14.23 0.78
C PHE A 56 16.24 12.99 0.61
N HIS A 57 16.49 12.29 1.70
CA HIS A 57 16.92 10.89 1.66
C HIS A 57 15.68 10.02 1.46
N ALA A 58 15.40 9.68 0.21
CA ALA A 58 14.20 8.94 -0.20
C ALA A 58 14.46 7.42 -0.16
N ILE A 59 13.64 6.70 0.59
CA ILE A 59 13.80 5.26 0.89
C ILE A 59 12.53 4.52 0.47
N ALA A 60 12.67 3.37 -0.19
CA ALA A 60 11.57 2.46 -0.47
C ALA A 60 11.98 1.02 -0.19
N PRO A 61 11.52 0.40 0.92
CA PRO A 61 11.79 -1.01 1.21
C PRO A 61 10.92 -1.94 0.36
N ASP A 62 11.43 -3.13 0.06
CA ASP A 62 10.57 -4.28 -0.21
C ASP A 62 9.96 -4.71 1.12
N MET A 63 8.63 -4.77 1.20
CA MET A 63 7.94 -5.16 2.43
C MET A 63 8.15 -6.66 2.71
N ARG A 64 7.90 -7.12 3.96
CA ARG A 64 8.05 -8.55 4.32
C ARG A 64 7.23 -9.46 3.39
N GLY A 65 7.84 -10.53 2.92
CA GLY A 65 7.25 -11.45 1.95
C GLY A 65 7.48 -11.07 0.49
N TYR A 66 8.07 -9.91 0.23
CA TYR A 66 8.28 -9.39 -1.12
C TYR A 66 9.75 -9.24 -1.48
N GLY A 67 10.01 -9.28 -2.79
CA GLY A 67 11.28 -8.90 -3.38
C GLY A 67 12.48 -9.62 -2.79
N ARG A 68 13.39 -8.83 -2.23
CA ARG A 68 14.63 -9.30 -1.61
C ARG A 68 14.60 -9.22 -0.07
N SER A 69 13.48 -8.79 0.51
CA SER A 69 13.26 -8.83 1.96
C SER A 69 12.91 -10.23 2.43
N SER A 70 12.92 -10.45 3.75
CA SER A 70 12.63 -11.76 4.35
C SER A 70 11.24 -12.28 3.99
N VAL A 71 11.17 -13.58 3.71
CA VAL A 71 9.94 -14.34 3.46
C VAL A 71 9.75 -15.34 4.60
N TYR A 72 8.52 -15.52 5.03
CA TYR A 72 8.14 -16.38 6.16
C TYR A 72 7.09 -17.42 5.72
N GLU A 73 6.96 -18.49 6.50
CA GLU A 73 6.12 -19.65 6.15
C GLU A 73 4.77 -19.68 6.89
N LYS A 74 4.53 -18.72 7.82
CA LYS A 74 3.32 -18.70 8.62
C LYS A 74 2.55 -17.39 8.39
N HIS A 75 1.24 -17.47 8.38
CA HIS A 75 0.38 -16.29 8.21
C HIS A 75 0.61 -15.24 9.31
N GLU A 76 0.78 -15.69 10.55
CA GLU A 76 0.99 -14.80 11.68
C GLU A 76 2.27 -13.96 11.60
N ASP A 77 3.25 -14.36 10.80
CA ASP A 77 4.45 -13.57 10.57
C ASP A 77 4.18 -12.31 9.71
N TYR A 78 2.99 -12.22 9.11
CA TYR A 78 2.56 -11.11 8.25
C TYR A 78 1.57 -10.14 8.92
N ARG A 79 1.49 -10.16 10.26
CA ARG A 79 0.71 -9.19 11.04
C ARG A 79 1.25 -7.77 10.89
N LEU A 80 0.37 -6.78 11.02
CA LEU A 80 0.77 -5.37 10.95
C LEU A 80 1.82 -5.01 12.00
N GLU A 81 1.73 -5.52 13.23
CA GLU A 81 2.70 -5.29 14.30
C GLU A 81 4.12 -5.67 13.86
N GLU A 82 4.28 -6.80 13.16
CA GLU A 82 5.58 -7.25 12.64
C GLU A 82 6.10 -6.33 11.53
N SER A 83 5.21 -5.87 10.65
CA SER A 83 5.57 -4.98 9.56
C SER A 83 5.93 -3.58 10.06
N VAL A 84 5.23 -3.08 11.07
CA VAL A 84 5.57 -1.84 11.77
C VAL A 84 6.95 -1.94 12.40
N GLN A 85 7.24 -3.05 13.10
CA GLN A 85 8.54 -3.25 13.73
C GLN A 85 9.68 -3.31 12.70
N ASP A 86 9.47 -3.92 11.51
CA ASP A 86 10.47 -3.88 10.43
C ASP A 86 10.81 -2.47 10.01
N MET A 87 9.80 -1.61 9.90
CA MET A 87 9.99 -0.21 9.49
C MET A 87 10.68 0.62 10.57
N LEU A 88 10.38 0.37 11.84
CA LEU A 88 11.06 1.03 12.96
C LEU A 88 12.52 0.58 13.04
N ASP A 89 12.79 -0.71 12.85
CA ASP A 89 14.15 -1.25 12.82
C ASP A 89 14.97 -0.65 11.65
N LEU A 90 14.32 -0.46 10.48
CA LEU A 90 14.95 0.22 9.34
C LEU A 90 15.24 1.68 9.65
N LEU A 91 14.30 2.40 10.26
CA LEU A 91 14.49 3.79 10.65
C LEU A 91 15.64 3.94 11.66
N ASP A 92 15.73 3.03 12.62
CA ASP A 92 16.84 2.99 13.61
C ASP A 92 18.19 2.68 12.93
N HIS A 93 18.20 1.77 11.95
CA HIS A 93 19.39 1.49 11.14
C HIS A 93 19.87 2.75 10.38
N LEU A 94 18.96 3.54 9.85
CA LEU A 94 19.28 4.81 9.21
C LEU A 94 19.77 5.89 10.21
N SER A 95 19.73 5.60 11.52
CA SER A 95 20.13 6.50 12.60
C SER A 95 19.34 7.81 12.63
N VAL A 96 18.06 7.78 12.23
CA VAL A 96 17.16 8.93 12.25
C VAL A 96 15.99 8.70 13.20
N LYS A 97 15.54 9.76 13.84
CA LYS A 97 14.46 9.68 14.83
C LYS A 97 13.09 9.64 14.16
N GLN A 98 12.88 10.43 13.14
CA GLN A 98 11.58 10.63 12.48
C GLN A 98 11.73 10.62 10.97
N ALA A 99 10.65 10.25 10.27
CA ALA A 99 10.56 10.33 8.82
C ALA A 99 9.17 10.87 8.42
N VAL A 100 9.04 11.30 7.16
CA VAL A 100 7.74 11.37 6.50
C VAL A 100 7.44 9.98 5.96
N TRP A 101 6.30 9.41 6.36
CA TRP A 101 5.89 8.07 5.94
C TRP A 101 4.83 8.15 4.87
N ILE A 102 5.03 7.44 3.77
CA ILE A 102 4.10 7.39 2.64
C ILE A 102 3.73 5.94 2.38
N GLY A 103 2.41 5.66 2.34
CA GLY A 103 1.89 4.32 2.07
C GLY A 103 1.00 4.27 0.84
N HIS A 104 1.00 3.12 0.18
CA HIS A 104 0.03 2.74 -0.84
C HIS A 104 -0.48 1.32 -0.56
N ASP A 105 -1.77 1.05 -0.79
CA ASP A 105 -2.42 -0.23 -0.55
C ASP A 105 -2.10 -0.79 0.85
N TRP A 106 -1.55 -1.99 1.03
CA TRP A 106 -1.12 -2.53 2.33
C TRP A 106 -0.02 -1.70 3.03
N GLY A 107 0.71 -0.87 2.30
CA GLY A 107 1.62 0.11 2.90
C GLY A 107 0.87 1.14 3.75
N CYS A 108 -0.38 1.49 3.41
CA CYS A 108 -1.19 2.43 4.20
C CYS A 108 -1.51 1.92 5.61
N PRO A 109 -2.05 0.70 5.82
CA PRO A 109 -2.24 0.15 7.16
C PRO A 109 -0.97 0.16 8.03
N VAL A 110 0.21 -0.05 7.43
CA VAL A 110 1.49 0.05 8.14
C VAL A 110 1.77 1.51 8.53
N VAL A 111 1.64 2.48 7.61
CA VAL A 111 1.82 3.91 7.88
C VAL A 111 0.82 4.40 8.94
N TRP A 112 -0.47 4.03 8.82
CA TRP A 112 -1.49 4.36 9.81
C TRP A 112 -1.16 3.79 11.20
N SER A 113 -0.62 2.56 11.24
CA SER A 113 -0.21 1.93 12.49
C SER A 113 1.02 2.62 13.09
N ILE A 114 2.01 3.00 12.28
CA ILE A 114 3.16 3.81 12.76
C ILE A 114 2.65 5.13 13.35
N ALA A 115 1.79 5.85 12.64
CA ALA A 115 1.27 7.14 13.11
C ALA A 115 0.47 7.03 14.41
N SER A 116 -0.30 5.95 14.59
CA SER A 116 -1.17 5.77 15.77
C SER A 116 -0.47 5.14 16.99
N HIS A 117 0.59 4.34 16.77
CA HIS A 117 1.34 3.69 17.86
C HIS A 117 2.66 4.41 18.18
N HIS A 118 3.29 5.05 17.18
CA HIS A 118 4.62 5.65 17.28
C HIS A 118 4.65 7.06 16.66
N PRO A 119 3.76 7.99 17.11
CA PRO A 119 3.69 9.34 16.53
C PRO A 119 5.00 10.11 16.66
N ASP A 120 5.83 9.79 17.66
CA ASP A 120 7.16 10.35 17.86
C ASP A 120 8.20 9.93 16.80
N ARG A 121 7.84 8.99 15.92
CA ARG A 121 8.66 8.53 14.78
C ARG A 121 8.20 9.16 13.44
N CYS A 122 7.26 10.10 13.48
CA CYS A 122 6.67 10.72 12.30
C CYS A 122 6.86 12.24 12.31
N TYR A 123 7.27 12.83 11.20
CA TYR A 123 7.04 14.25 10.90
C TYR A 123 5.61 14.46 10.42
N GLY A 124 5.11 13.58 9.60
CA GLY A 124 3.78 13.54 9.05
C GLY A 124 3.59 12.28 8.21
N VAL A 125 2.36 12.05 7.77
CA VAL A 125 2.01 10.83 7.02
C VAL A 125 1.22 11.15 5.75
N VAL A 126 1.48 10.36 4.71
CA VAL A 126 0.75 10.41 3.44
C VAL A 126 0.25 9.02 3.10
N ASN A 127 -1.03 8.88 2.80
CA ASN A 127 -1.60 7.60 2.41
C ASN A 127 -2.38 7.72 1.10
N LEU A 128 -2.15 6.75 0.20
CA LEU A 128 -2.72 6.70 -1.13
C LEU A 128 -3.72 5.54 -1.22
N CYS A 129 -4.94 5.84 -1.63
CA CYS A 129 -6.05 4.91 -1.85
C CYS A 129 -6.69 4.34 -0.58
N VAL A 130 -5.92 3.87 0.40
CA VAL A 130 -6.44 3.13 1.56
C VAL A 130 -6.57 4.03 2.79
N PRO A 131 -7.80 4.36 3.22
CA PRO A 131 -8.04 5.25 4.34
C PRO A 131 -7.79 4.57 5.69
N TYR A 132 -7.66 5.39 6.74
CA TYR A 132 -7.57 4.91 8.12
C TYR A 132 -8.83 4.16 8.54
N GLY A 133 -8.65 2.95 9.06
CA GLY A 133 -9.71 2.04 9.47
C GLY A 133 -9.56 0.63 8.89
N LEU A 134 -8.88 0.48 7.73
CA LEU A 134 -8.67 -0.83 7.10
C LEU A 134 -7.80 -1.76 7.96
N GLU A 135 -6.88 -1.19 8.74
CA GLU A 135 -6.04 -1.91 9.71
C GLU A 135 -6.85 -2.65 10.79
N ARG A 136 -8.14 -2.32 10.96
CA ARG A 136 -9.06 -2.99 11.89
C ARG A 136 -9.68 -4.27 11.30
N GLY A 137 -9.31 -4.61 10.08
CA GLY A 137 -9.75 -5.84 9.43
C GLY A 137 -11.15 -5.79 8.83
N LEU A 138 -11.51 -6.92 8.23
CA LEU A 138 -12.67 -7.06 7.36
C LEU A 138 -14.01 -6.72 8.05
N GLU A 139 -14.24 -7.22 9.26
CA GLU A 139 -15.51 -6.99 9.99
C GLU A 139 -15.75 -5.50 10.30
N PHE A 140 -14.70 -4.72 10.37
CA PHE A 140 -14.82 -3.29 10.56
C PHE A 140 -15.23 -2.59 9.26
N VAL A 141 -14.55 -2.87 8.15
CA VAL A 141 -14.74 -2.14 6.88
C VAL A 141 -16.05 -2.49 6.18
N ILE A 142 -16.60 -3.68 6.40
CA ILE A 142 -17.92 -4.09 5.89
C ILE A 142 -19.05 -3.11 6.28
N LYS A 143 -18.94 -2.44 7.43
CA LYS A 143 -19.92 -1.46 7.93
C LYS A 143 -20.01 -0.20 7.04
N TYR A 144 -19.01 0.06 6.23
CA TYR A 144 -18.89 1.23 5.36
C TYR A 144 -19.14 0.92 3.87
N VAL A 145 -19.49 -0.34 3.55
CA VAL A 145 -19.85 -0.76 2.20
C VAL A 145 -21.09 -0.01 1.70
N ASP A 146 -21.02 0.56 0.50
CA ASP A 146 -22.19 1.15 -0.16
C ASP A 146 -23.16 0.05 -0.63
N ARG A 147 -24.27 -0.09 0.10
CA ARG A 147 -25.25 -1.13 -0.15
C ARG A 147 -26.15 -0.88 -1.38
N ASN A 148 -26.08 0.30 -1.99
CA ASN A 148 -26.72 0.55 -3.29
C ASN A 148 -25.89 -0.09 -4.42
N VAL A 149 -24.56 -0.10 -4.31
CA VAL A 149 -23.65 -0.74 -5.27
C VAL A 149 -23.49 -2.24 -4.95
N TYR A 150 -23.43 -2.59 -3.66
CA TYR A 150 -23.18 -3.96 -3.16
C TYR A 150 -24.33 -4.45 -2.29
N PRO A 151 -25.48 -4.88 -2.86
CA PRO A 151 -26.59 -5.44 -2.10
C PRO A 151 -26.13 -6.61 -1.22
N VAL A 152 -26.56 -6.64 0.05
CA VAL A 152 -26.04 -7.59 1.06
C VAL A 152 -26.28 -9.06 0.69
N ASN A 153 -27.37 -9.37 -0.03
CA ASN A 153 -27.68 -10.73 -0.45
C ASN A 153 -26.74 -11.25 -1.54
N ASP A 154 -26.20 -10.36 -2.36
CA ASP A 154 -25.29 -10.71 -3.46
C ASP A 154 -23.82 -10.58 -3.05
N PHE A 155 -23.51 -9.57 -2.25
CA PHE A 155 -22.18 -9.18 -1.82
C PHE A 155 -22.14 -8.91 -0.30
N PRO A 156 -22.22 -9.95 0.56
CA PRO A 156 -22.22 -9.75 2.03
C PRO A 156 -21.05 -8.90 2.54
N ALA A 157 -19.84 -9.13 2.02
CA ALA A 157 -18.64 -8.34 2.33
C ALA A 157 -18.40 -7.17 1.36
N GLY A 158 -19.31 -6.93 0.39
CA GLY A 158 -19.15 -5.85 -0.59
C GLY A 158 -17.96 -6.06 -1.53
N GLN A 159 -17.20 -5.01 -1.78
CA GLN A 159 -15.96 -5.07 -2.55
C GLN A 159 -14.86 -5.89 -1.87
N TRP A 160 -15.02 -6.24 -0.61
CA TRP A 160 -14.07 -7.01 0.19
C TRP A 160 -14.28 -8.54 0.14
N GLU A 161 -15.14 -9.05 -0.77
CA GLU A 161 -15.39 -10.48 -0.93
C GLU A 161 -14.10 -11.28 -1.23
N TYR A 162 -13.09 -10.67 -1.85
CA TYR A 162 -11.79 -11.30 -2.04
C TYR A 162 -11.06 -11.61 -0.74
N MET A 163 -11.24 -10.79 0.31
CA MET A 163 -10.64 -11.06 1.63
C MET A 163 -11.29 -12.29 2.26
N ARG A 164 -12.63 -12.43 2.14
CA ARG A 164 -13.32 -13.66 2.55
C ARG A 164 -12.85 -14.87 1.78
N HIS A 165 -12.54 -14.70 0.48
CA HIS A 165 -12.02 -15.80 -0.33
C HIS A 165 -10.66 -16.29 0.18
N TYR A 166 -9.78 -15.40 0.60
CA TYR A 166 -8.52 -15.79 1.25
C TYR A 166 -8.76 -16.55 2.56
N GLU A 167 -9.64 -16.07 3.42
CA GLU A 167 -9.96 -16.72 4.70
C GLU A 167 -10.55 -18.13 4.51
N GLU A 168 -11.41 -18.30 3.53
CA GLU A 168 -12.14 -19.55 3.29
C GLU A 168 -11.37 -20.56 2.42
N ASN A 169 -10.51 -20.09 1.53
CA ASN A 169 -9.81 -20.93 0.54
C ASN A 169 -8.47 -20.30 0.11
N PHE A 170 -7.57 -20.13 1.06
CA PHE A 170 -6.27 -19.49 0.82
C PHE A 170 -5.47 -20.13 -0.33
N GLU A 171 -5.40 -21.46 -0.36
CA GLU A 171 -4.67 -22.20 -1.40
C GLU A 171 -5.32 -22.00 -2.77
N GLY A 172 -6.65 -22.08 -2.84
CA GLY A 172 -7.38 -21.85 -4.09
C GLY A 172 -7.29 -20.41 -4.59
N ALA A 173 -7.16 -19.43 -3.68
CA ALA A 173 -6.93 -18.03 -4.04
C ALA A 173 -5.50 -17.77 -4.53
N THR A 174 -4.52 -18.48 -3.97
CA THR A 174 -3.09 -18.25 -4.21
C THR A 174 -2.58 -18.99 -5.46
N ARG A 175 -3.01 -20.25 -5.66
CA ARG A 175 -2.55 -21.08 -6.76
C ARG A 175 -2.65 -20.46 -8.16
N PRO A 176 -3.75 -19.80 -8.56
CA PRO A 176 -3.84 -19.17 -9.87
C PRO A 176 -2.85 -18.03 -10.10
N MET A 177 -2.37 -17.38 -9.03
CA MET A 177 -1.36 -16.33 -9.09
C MET A 177 0.05 -16.92 -9.23
N ASP A 178 0.33 -17.99 -8.48
CA ASP A 178 1.60 -18.73 -8.56
C ASP A 178 1.78 -19.42 -9.91
N ALA A 179 0.69 -19.82 -10.56
CA ALA A 179 0.73 -20.51 -11.85
C ALA A 179 1.44 -19.67 -12.91
N ASN A 180 1.13 -18.38 -12.99
CA ASN A 180 1.78 -17.47 -13.93
C ASN A 180 1.79 -16.02 -13.43
N PRO A 181 2.83 -15.59 -12.68
CA PRO A 181 2.94 -14.21 -12.20
C PRO A 181 2.96 -13.14 -13.31
N ASP A 182 3.41 -13.46 -14.52
CA ASP A 182 3.42 -12.52 -15.66
C ASP A 182 1.98 -12.16 -16.08
N THR A 183 1.16 -13.15 -16.40
CA THR A 183 -0.25 -12.91 -16.79
C THR A 183 -1.04 -12.28 -15.65
N MET A 184 -0.76 -12.70 -14.41
CA MET A 184 -1.40 -12.16 -13.21
C MET A 184 -1.14 -10.65 -13.09
N LEU A 185 0.10 -10.22 -13.15
CA LEU A 185 0.46 -8.80 -13.05
C LEU A 185 -0.12 -7.98 -14.20
N ARG A 186 -0.07 -8.51 -15.43
CA ARG A 186 -0.68 -7.84 -16.58
C ARG A 186 -2.20 -7.69 -16.44
N ALA A 187 -2.87 -8.64 -15.83
CA ALA A 187 -4.30 -8.56 -15.57
C ALA A 187 -4.66 -7.52 -14.49
N ILE A 188 -3.81 -7.32 -13.48
CA ILE A 188 -4.08 -6.47 -12.31
C ILE A 188 -3.51 -5.05 -12.47
N PHE A 189 -2.31 -4.88 -13.03
CA PHE A 189 -1.69 -3.56 -13.23
C PHE A 189 -2.35 -2.81 -14.39
N ARG A 190 -3.48 -2.16 -14.11
CA ARG A 190 -4.32 -1.45 -15.08
C ARG A 190 -4.61 -0.03 -14.63
N CYS A 191 -4.67 0.90 -15.57
CA CYS A 191 -5.18 2.25 -15.31
C CYS A 191 -6.63 2.21 -14.86
N GLY A 192 -7.01 3.17 -14.05
CA GLY A 192 -8.39 3.41 -13.69
C GLY A 192 -9.23 3.91 -14.87
N SER A 193 -10.52 3.57 -14.88
CA SER A 193 -11.48 3.99 -15.90
C SER A 193 -12.79 4.47 -15.24
N PRO A 194 -13.41 5.55 -15.72
CA PRO A 194 -14.72 5.99 -15.25
C PRO A 194 -15.84 4.99 -15.52
N GLU A 195 -15.65 4.02 -16.39
CA GLU A 195 -16.67 3.04 -16.80
C GLU A 195 -17.14 2.13 -15.65
N GLY A 196 -16.30 1.92 -14.61
CA GLY A 196 -16.65 1.14 -13.42
C GLY A 196 -17.46 1.91 -12.38
N GLN A 197 -17.75 3.19 -12.60
CA GLN A 197 -18.46 4.01 -11.62
C GLN A 197 -19.87 3.47 -11.33
N ASN A 198 -20.22 3.38 -10.03
CA ASN A 198 -21.49 2.85 -9.54
C ASN A 198 -21.75 1.37 -9.92
N GLN A 199 -20.71 0.62 -10.22
CA GLN A 199 -20.79 -0.82 -10.47
C GLN A 199 -19.93 -1.58 -9.44
N PRO A 200 -20.27 -2.85 -9.12
CA PRO A 200 -19.44 -3.66 -8.25
C PRO A 200 -18.04 -3.85 -8.84
N ALA A 201 -17.02 -3.59 -8.02
CA ALA A 201 -15.64 -3.86 -8.36
C ALA A 201 -15.40 -5.35 -8.65
N MET A 202 -14.41 -5.67 -9.46
CA MET A 202 -14.05 -7.07 -9.76
C MET A 202 -13.75 -7.88 -8.50
N THR A 203 -13.19 -7.25 -7.47
CA THR A 203 -12.90 -7.86 -6.17
C THR A 203 -14.14 -8.39 -5.45
N ALA A 204 -15.33 -7.83 -5.71
CA ALA A 204 -16.61 -8.30 -5.15
C ALA A 204 -17.04 -9.67 -5.69
N TYR A 205 -16.54 -10.09 -6.83
CA TYR A 205 -16.91 -11.37 -7.44
C TYR A 205 -15.96 -12.51 -7.06
N VAL A 206 -14.80 -12.20 -6.47
CA VAL A 206 -13.70 -13.16 -6.23
C VAL A 206 -14.13 -14.33 -5.35
N ARG A 207 -14.94 -14.11 -4.32
CA ARG A 207 -15.39 -15.20 -3.43
C ARG A 207 -16.20 -16.27 -4.17
N LYS A 208 -17.02 -15.85 -5.14
CA LYS A 208 -17.89 -16.75 -5.91
C LYS A 208 -17.20 -17.36 -7.12
N GLN A 209 -16.28 -16.64 -7.73
CA GLN A 209 -15.75 -16.97 -9.05
C GLN A 209 -14.22 -17.17 -9.06
N GLY A 210 -13.52 -16.96 -7.92
CA GLY A 210 -12.06 -16.87 -7.89
C GLY A 210 -11.54 -15.59 -8.55
N TRP A 211 -10.24 -15.34 -8.42
CA TRP A 211 -9.61 -14.13 -8.94
C TRP A 211 -9.74 -13.93 -10.46
N PHE A 212 -9.82 -15.03 -11.21
CA PHE A 212 -9.82 -15.00 -12.67
C PHE A 212 -11.03 -15.73 -13.27
N GLY A 213 -12.20 -15.61 -12.62
CA GLY A 213 -13.44 -16.21 -13.14
C GLY A 213 -13.42 -17.75 -13.17
N GLY A 214 -12.72 -18.40 -12.24
CA GLY A 214 -12.58 -19.86 -12.18
C GLY A 214 -11.47 -20.43 -13.06
N LEU A 215 -10.70 -19.60 -13.74
CA LEU A 215 -9.50 -20.05 -14.47
C LEU A 215 -8.40 -20.49 -13.50
N THR A 216 -7.56 -21.42 -13.94
CA THR A 216 -6.42 -21.94 -13.17
C THR A 216 -5.22 -20.99 -13.16
N GLU A 217 -5.20 -19.99 -14.03
CA GLU A 217 -4.24 -18.90 -14.11
C GLU A 217 -4.94 -17.63 -14.64
N ALA A 218 -4.27 -16.48 -14.50
CA ALA A 218 -4.78 -15.23 -15.02
C ALA A 218 -4.87 -15.25 -16.57
N PRO A 219 -5.86 -14.54 -17.15
CA PRO A 219 -5.99 -14.46 -18.60
C PRO A 219 -4.79 -13.74 -19.22
N ASP A 220 -4.39 -14.19 -20.41
CA ASP A 220 -3.33 -13.53 -21.19
C ASP A 220 -3.87 -12.25 -21.84
N VAL A 221 -3.65 -11.12 -21.17
CA VAL A 221 -4.03 -9.78 -21.64
C VAL A 221 -2.78 -8.94 -21.93
N PRO A 222 -2.86 -7.98 -22.87
CA PRO A 222 -1.75 -7.04 -23.10
C PRO A 222 -1.40 -6.27 -21.81
N ARG A 223 -0.11 -6.00 -21.62
CA ARG A 223 0.37 -5.10 -20.57
C ARG A 223 -0.20 -3.69 -20.74
N ASP A 224 -0.43 -2.99 -19.65
CA ASP A 224 -0.77 -1.56 -19.66
C ASP A 224 0.52 -0.72 -19.57
N ASP A 225 0.92 -0.15 -20.70
CA ASP A 225 2.16 0.61 -20.83
C ASP A 225 2.16 1.94 -20.04
N ASN A 226 0.98 2.38 -19.58
CA ASN A 226 0.89 3.58 -18.74
C ASN A 226 1.18 3.29 -17.26
N ILE A 227 1.21 2.00 -16.86
CA ILE A 227 1.50 1.59 -15.48
C ILE A 227 2.93 1.06 -15.37
N ILE A 228 3.34 0.18 -16.30
CA ILE A 228 4.58 -0.57 -16.14
C ILE A 228 5.23 -0.88 -17.50
N THR A 229 6.54 -0.73 -17.61
CA THR A 229 7.32 -1.16 -18.79
C THR A 229 7.54 -2.68 -18.79
N GLN A 230 8.05 -3.23 -19.90
CA GLN A 230 8.38 -4.67 -19.97
C GLN A 230 9.55 -5.04 -19.05
N GLU A 231 10.53 -4.16 -18.93
CA GLU A 231 11.71 -4.34 -18.07
C GLU A 231 11.28 -4.38 -16.60
N GLU A 232 10.44 -3.44 -16.19
CA GLU A 232 9.90 -3.36 -14.84
C GLU A 232 9.03 -4.59 -14.53
N LEU A 233 8.12 -4.97 -15.42
CA LEU A 233 7.31 -6.19 -15.28
C LEU A 233 8.19 -7.43 -15.07
N SER A 234 9.28 -7.54 -15.80
CA SER A 234 10.22 -8.67 -15.70
C SER A 234 10.88 -8.75 -14.32
N ILE A 235 11.12 -7.60 -13.66
CA ILE A 235 11.64 -7.55 -12.29
C ILE A 235 10.59 -8.08 -11.30
N TYR A 236 9.35 -7.61 -11.38
CA TYR A 236 8.23 -8.10 -10.54
C TYR A 236 8.03 -9.61 -10.71
N VAL A 237 7.96 -10.08 -11.95
CA VAL A 237 7.79 -11.50 -12.28
C VAL A 237 8.92 -12.34 -11.68
N THR A 238 10.16 -11.86 -11.76
CA THR A 238 11.32 -12.58 -11.23
C THR A 238 11.18 -12.82 -9.73
N TYR A 239 10.84 -11.79 -8.97
CA TYR A 239 10.75 -11.90 -7.51
C TYR A 239 9.49 -12.62 -7.05
N LEU A 240 8.33 -12.38 -7.68
CA LEU A 240 7.11 -13.09 -7.34
C LEU A 240 7.17 -14.58 -7.71
N ARG A 241 7.84 -14.93 -8.82
CA ARG A 241 8.10 -16.34 -9.17
C ARG A 241 9.03 -17.02 -8.16
N ARG A 242 10.04 -16.31 -7.67
CA ARG A 242 10.99 -16.83 -6.68
C ARG A 242 10.34 -17.06 -5.31
N ASN A 243 9.55 -16.10 -4.84
CA ASN A 243 9.01 -16.07 -3.48
C ASN A 243 7.63 -16.69 -3.37
N GLY A 244 6.87 -16.75 -4.48
CA GLY A 244 5.46 -17.13 -4.50
C GLY A 244 4.55 -16.07 -3.90
N PHE A 245 3.25 -16.35 -3.95
CA PHE A 245 2.21 -15.47 -3.41
C PHE A 245 1.77 -15.83 -1.98
N PHE A 246 2.39 -16.83 -1.35
CA PHE A 246 2.07 -17.15 0.05
C PHE A 246 2.28 -15.93 0.96
N GLY A 247 3.47 -15.31 0.90
CA GLY A 247 3.78 -14.13 1.70
C GLY A 247 2.84 -12.95 1.41
N PRO A 248 2.76 -12.47 0.16
CA PRO A 248 1.84 -11.41 -0.24
C PRO A 248 0.39 -11.62 0.21
N ASN A 249 -0.15 -12.83 0.02
CA ASN A 249 -1.55 -13.14 0.36
C ASN A 249 -1.77 -13.33 1.86
N SER A 250 -0.71 -13.69 2.62
CA SER A 250 -0.80 -13.87 4.08
C SER A 250 -1.07 -12.56 4.84
N TRP A 251 -0.85 -11.40 4.22
CA TRP A 251 -1.26 -10.12 4.80
C TRP A 251 -2.76 -10.03 5.04
N TYR A 252 -3.57 -10.73 4.24
CA TYR A 252 -5.04 -10.79 4.36
C TYR A 252 -5.54 -11.80 5.40
N MET A 253 -4.65 -12.56 6.06
CA MET A 253 -5.02 -13.64 6.98
C MET A 253 -4.99 -13.24 8.47
N ASN A 254 -4.71 -11.96 8.78
CA ASN A 254 -4.41 -11.51 10.13
C ASN A 254 -5.43 -10.50 10.68
N HIS A 255 -6.68 -10.50 10.21
CA HIS A 255 -7.67 -9.47 10.53
C HIS A 255 -7.92 -9.32 12.04
N GLU A 256 -8.07 -10.43 12.77
CA GLU A 256 -8.31 -10.44 14.22
C GLU A 256 -7.09 -9.88 15.00
N SER A 257 -5.91 -10.38 14.70
CA SER A 257 -4.66 -9.91 15.32
C SER A 257 -4.39 -8.42 15.03
N ASN A 258 -4.68 -7.99 13.80
CA ASN A 258 -4.53 -6.60 13.40
C ASN A 258 -5.54 -5.69 14.10
N LEU A 259 -6.79 -6.16 14.31
CA LEU A 259 -7.77 -5.45 15.11
C LEU A 259 -7.27 -5.29 16.55
N ASP A 260 -6.82 -6.38 17.19
CA ASP A 260 -6.30 -6.37 18.55
C ASP A 260 -5.11 -5.43 18.70
N TYR A 261 -4.22 -5.41 17.69
CA TYR A 261 -3.11 -4.47 17.64
C TYR A 261 -3.62 -3.03 17.54
N SER A 262 -4.51 -2.74 16.61
CA SER A 262 -5.06 -1.39 16.41
C SER A 262 -5.76 -0.82 17.65
N MET A 263 -6.35 -1.69 18.47
CA MET A 263 -7.01 -1.29 19.74
C MET A 263 -6.03 -0.84 20.83
N LYS A 264 -4.74 -1.16 20.70
CA LYS A 264 -3.66 -0.73 21.61
C LYS A 264 -3.04 0.61 21.20
N ALA A 265 -3.47 1.20 20.08
CA ALA A 265 -2.95 2.47 19.60
C ALA A 265 -3.14 3.60 20.61
N LEU A 266 -2.20 4.54 20.58
CA LEU A 266 -2.19 5.69 21.49
C LEU A 266 -3.38 6.64 21.24
N ASN A 267 -3.62 7.53 22.18
CA ASN A 267 -4.60 8.62 22.08
C ASN A 267 -5.99 8.18 21.56
N ALA A 268 -6.46 7.02 22.03
CA ALA A 268 -7.69 6.39 21.56
C ALA A 268 -7.78 6.27 20.02
N ARG A 269 -6.66 6.01 19.37
CA ARG A 269 -6.46 5.91 17.91
C ARG A 269 -6.57 7.23 17.14
N ARG A 270 -6.63 8.36 17.82
CA ARG A 270 -6.58 9.67 17.15
C ARG A 270 -5.16 9.92 16.60
N ILE A 271 -5.11 10.48 15.41
CA ILE A 271 -3.88 10.91 14.75
C ILE A 271 -3.91 12.43 14.70
N ASP A 272 -3.03 13.05 15.49
CA ASP A 272 -2.89 14.52 15.57
C ASP A 272 -1.67 15.03 14.79
N LEU A 273 -1.12 14.18 13.91
CA LEU A 273 -0.01 14.50 13.01
C LEU A 273 -0.53 15.13 11.72
N PRO A 274 0.27 15.98 11.05
CA PRO A 274 -0.01 16.39 9.69
C PRO A 274 -0.23 15.18 8.78
N THR A 275 -1.38 15.12 8.14
CA THR A 275 -1.83 13.98 7.36
C THR A 275 -2.31 14.41 5.98
N LEU A 276 -1.81 13.77 4.93
CA LEU A 276 -2.34 13.86 3.57
C LEU A 276 -2.96 12.54 3.16
N PHE A 277 -4.17 12.60 2.62
CA PHE A 277 -4.81 11.45 1.97
C PHE A 277 -5.08 11.74 0.50
N LEU A 278 -4.60 10.86 -0.39
CA LEU A 278 -4.82 10.94 -1.84
C LEU A 278 -5.81 9.87 -2.27
N SER A 279 -7.05 10.29 -2.57
CA SER A 279 -8.07 9.41 -3.13
C SER A 279 -7.82 9.23 -4.62
N ALA A 280 -7.88 7.99 -5.11
CA ALA A 280 -7.94 7.68 -6.54
C ALA A 280 -9.41 7.58 -6.97
N ARG A 281 -9.85 8.44 -7.88
CA ARG A 281 -11.27 8.53 -8.29
C ARG A 281 -11.83 7.23 -8.86
N TYR A 282 -11.00 6.44 -9.50
CA TYR A 282 -11.39 5.21 -10.20
C TYR A 282 -10.86 3.93 -9.51
N ASP A 283 -10.50 4.04 -8.23
CA ASP A 283 -10.23 2.87 -7.39
C ASP A 283 -11.55 2.39 -6.77
N TYR A 284 -12.19 1.44 -7.41
CA TYR A 284 -13.49 0.94 -6.98
C TYR A 284 -13.42 -0.09 -5.85
N THR A 285 -12.24 -0.60 -5.53
CA THR A 285 -12.02 -1.44 -4.35
C THR A 285 -11.89 -0.60 -3.10
N CYS A 286 -11.04 0.44 -3.14
CA CYS A 286 -10.86 1.38 -2.02
C CYS A 286 -11.57 2.71 -2.33
N GLU A 287 -12.83 2.65 -2.78
CA GLU A 287 -13.61 3.82 -3.15
C GLU A 287 -13.85 4.72 -1.93
N THR A 288 -13.31 5.94 -1.94
CA THR A 288 -13.35 6.90 -0.84
C THR A 288 -13.95 8.26 -1.23
N VAL A 289 -14.31 8.42 -2.52
CA VAL A 289 -14.78 9.71 -3.06
C VAL A 289 -16.27 9.90 -2.77
N THR A 290 -17.06 8.86 -2.98
CA THR A 290 -18.52 8.92 -2.82
C THR A 290 -19.04 8.02 -1.70
N SER A 291 -18.29 6.99 -1.29
CA SER A 291 -18.67 6.08 -0.23
C SER A 291 -18.34 6.62 1.17
N ARG A 292 -18.77 5.84 2.17
CA ARG A 292 -18.51 6.12 3.58
C ARG A 292 -17.16 5.59 4.08
N LEU A 293 -16.35 4.97 3.22
CA LEU A 293 -15.15 4.24 3.62
C LEU A 293 -14.13 5.12 4.36
N ALA A 294 -14.02 6.40 3.99
CA ALA A 294 -13.11 7.35 4.61
C ALA A 294 -13.66 8.04 5.88
N GLU A 295 -14.91 7.74 6.33
CA GLU A 295 -15.47 8.36 7.54
C GLU A 295 -14.59 8.16 8.78
N PRO A 296 -14.08 6.94 9.10
CA PRO A 296 -13.24 6.76 10.29
C PRO A 296 -11.96 7.61 10.24
N MET A 297 -11.37 7.78 9.07
CA MET A 297 -10.21 8.64 8.89
C MET A 297 -10.55 10.11 9.21
N ARG A 298 -11.65 10.61 8.67
CA ARG A 298 -12.12 12.00 8.90
C ARG A 298 -12.49 12.27 10.36
N GLU A 299 -12.94 11.24 11.09
CA GLU A 299 -13.27 11.34 12.51
C GLU A 299 -12.03 11.33 13.42
N LEU A 300 -10.99 10.60 13.03
CA LEU A 300 -9.85 10.30 13.89
C LEU A 300 -8.58 11.10 13.57
N CYS A 301 -8.46 11.68 12.37
CA CYS A 301 -7.32 12.52 12.00
C CYS A 301 -7.70 13.99 12.17
N SER A 302 -7.03 14.70 13.09
CA SER A 302 -7.36 16.10 13.42
C SER A 302 -6.74 17.12 12.45
N ASP A 303 -5.62 16.80 11.82
CA ASP A 303 -4.92 17.62 10.82
C ASP A 303 -4.87 16.87 9.47
N LEU A 304 -6.04 16.75 8.84
CA LEU A 304 -6.23 15.99 7.61
C LEU A 304 -6.40 16.91 6.39
N THR A 305 -5.56 16.71 5.40
CA THR A 305 -5.72 17.24 4.04
C THR A 305 -6.12 16.09 3.11
N GLU A 306 -7.18 16.28 2.32
CA GLU A 306 -7.63 15.32 1.31
C GLU A 306 -7.50 15.89 -0.09
N GLN A 307 -7.04 15.11 -1.05
CA GLN A 307 -7.05 15.46 -2.48
C GLN A 307 -7.49 14.25 -3.32
N ILE A 308 -8.16 14.53 -4.43
CA ILE A 308 -8.62 13.48 -5.37
C ILE A 308 -7.78 13.60 -6.65
N ILE A 309 -7.31 12.45 -7.13
CA ILE A 309 -6.59 12.33 -8.40
C ILE A 309 -7.40 11.41 -9.33
N ASP A 310 -7.52 11.77 -10.59
CA ASP A 310 -8.22 10.98 -11.61
C ASP A 310 -7.31 9.83 -12.08
N ALA A 311 -7.28 8.77 -11.26
CA ALA A 311 -6.47 7.57 -11.41
C ALA A 311 -7.21 6.35 -10.87
N GLY A 312 -6.74 5.15 -11.23
CA GLY A 312 -7.08 3.89 -10.59
C GLY A 312 -6.24 3.60 -9.35
N HIS A 313 -6.30 2.36 -8.92
CA HIS A 313 -5.62 1.90 -7.70
C HIS A 313 -4.09 2.19 -7.73
N TRP A 314 -3.43 2.04 -8.87
CA TRP A 314 -1.97 2.23 -9.02
C TRP A 314 -1.58 3.70 -9.17
N ILE A 315 -2.18 4.57 -8.38
CA ILE A 315 -2.14 6.03 -8.49
C ILE A 315 -0.71 6.61 -8.60
N ALA A 316 0.25 6.09 -7.81
CA ALA A 316 1.63 6.56 -7.81
C ALA A 316 2.38 6.23 -9.11
N GLN A 317 1.99 5.16 -9.79
CA GLN A 317 2.55 4.70 -11.06
C GLN A 317 1.79 5.32 -12.25
N GLU A 318 0.45 5.42 -12.16
CA GLU A 318 -0.41 5.97 -13.21
C GLU A 318 -0.29 7.48 -13.35
N LYS A 319 -0.20 8.21 -12.24
CA LYS A 319 -0.17 9.68 -12.19
C LYS A 319 0.99 10.23 -11.34
N PRO A 320 2.24 9.83 -11.63
CA PRO A 320 3.38 10.16 -10.77
C PRO A 320 3.57 11.68 -10.60
N VAL A 321 3.35 12.46 -11.65
CA VAL A 321 3.50 13.93 -11.60
C VAL A 321 2.47 14.56 -10.66
N GLN A 322 1.21 14.10 -10.72
CA GLN A 322 0.14 14.61 -9.87
C GLN A 322 0.36 14.23 -8.41
N VAL A 323 0.78 12.98 -8.16
CA VAL A 323 1.10 12.48 -6.81
C VAL A 323 2.27 13.27 -6.22
N ASN A 324 3.38 13.38 -6.94
CA ASN A 324 4.54 14.13 -6.49
C ASN A 324 4.20 15.60 -6.17
N ARG A 325 3.42 16.24 -7.05
CA ARG A 325 2.94 17.61 -6.84
C ARG A 325 2.07 17.74 -5.59
N ALA A 326 1.11 16.83 -5.39
CA ALA A 326 0.21 16.86 -4.25
C ALA A 326 0.98 16.73 -2.92
N ILE A 327 1.90 15.76 -2.84
CA ILE A 327 2.75 15.55 -1.67
C ILE A 327 3.61 16.79 -1.41
N THR A 328 4.28 17.32 -2.43
CA THR A 328 5.16 18.50 -2.28
C THR A 328 4.36 19.74 -1.82
N GLN A 329 3.20 20.00 -2.42
CA GLN A 329 2.35 21.13 -2.01
C GLN A 329 1.85 21.02 -0.57
N TRP A 330 1.53 19.80 -0.13
CA TRP A 330 1.17 19.54 1.26
C TRP A 330 2.36 19.75 2.19
N MET A 331 3.55 19.22 1.86
CA MET A 331 4.74 19.39 2.68
C MET A 331 5.12 20.87 2.86
N PHE A 332 5.02 21.68 1.82
CA PHE A 332 5.28 23.13 1.92
C PHE A 332 4.38 23.83 2.94
N LYS A 333 3.18 23.33 3.20
CA LYS A 333 2.22 23.92 4.13
C LYS A 333 2.32 23.31 5.53
N ALA A 334 2.46 22.01 5.61
CA ALA A 334 2.35 21.25 6.84
C ALA A 334 3.71 20.97 7.51
N LEU A 335 4.80 20.91 6.74
CA LEU A 335 6.15 20.53 7.18
C LEU A 335 7.21 21.46 6.57
N PRO A 336 7.04 22.81 6.64
CA PRO A 336 7.96 23.75 5.98
C PRO A 336 9.40 23.61 6.47
N GLU A 337 9.61 23.18 7.71
CA GLU A 337 10.93 22.99 8.32
C GLU A 337 11.78 21.91 7.62
N LEU A 338 11.17 20.98 6.90
CA LEU A 338 11.88 19.94 6.14
C LEU A 338 12.33 20.42 4.75
N LEU A 339 11.96 21.61 4.34
CA LEU A 339 12.20 22.19 3.00
C LEU A 339 13.07 23.44 3.04
N THR A 340 13.55 23.83 4.22
CA THR A 340 14.50 24.94 4.39
C THR A 340 15.93 24.38 4.42
N ASP A 341 16.83 25.07 3.71
CA ASP A 341 18.28 24.79 3.65
C ASP A 341 18.94 24.77 5.05
#